data_7122997b54ebd502685b0a0edd88f473
#
_entry.id   7122997b54ebd502685b0a0edd88f473
#
_cell.length_a   1.000
_cell.length_b   1.000
_cell.length_c   1.000
_cell.angle_alpha   90.00
_cell.angle_beta   90.00
_cell.angle_gamma   90.00
#
_symmetry.space_group_name_H-M   'P 1'
#
loop_
_entity.id
_entity.type
_entity.pdbx_description
1 polymer ?
#
loop_
_entity_poly.entity_id
_entity_poly.type
_entity_poly.pdbx_seq_one_letter_code
_entity_poly.pdbx_strand_id
1 'polypeptide(L)'
;MLTKVKLALRIAGDAFDAEINDLIAACTEEMEHLNVIIEYGDDGVPTSPQVRTAIIAYCKWQFGDADHKEQFEAIYHTKLAQLKTMTDFTDWEVV
;
A
#
# COMPACT_ATOMS: atom_id res chain seq x y z
N MET A 1 -5.04 -4.91 -7.60
CA MET A 1 -5.17 -4.28 -6.25
C MET A 1 -6.52 -3.66 -5.97
N LEU A 2 -7.18 -3.09 -6.99
CA LEU A 2 -8.48 -2.44 -6.77
C LEU A 2 -9.48 -3.34 -6.05
N THR A 3 -9.67 -4.56 -6.53
CA THR A 3 -10.62 -5.50 -5.92
C THR A 3 -10.27 -5.78 -4.46
N LYS A 4 -8.99 -5.98 -4.15
CA LYS A 4 -8.56 -6.24 -2.78
C LYS A 4 -8.80 -5.06 -1.86
N VAL A 5 -8.55 -3.84 -2.34
CA VAL A 5 -8.81 -2.63 -1.56
C VAL A 5 -10.31 -2.43 -1.34
N LYS A 6 -11.11 -2.63 -2.38
CA LYS A 6 -12.57 -2.51 -2.26
C LYS A 6 -13.14 -3.49 -1.24
N LEU A 7 -12.65 -4.73 -1.25
CA LEU A 7 -13.06 -5.72 -0.24
C LEU A 7 -12.69 -5.26 1.17
N ALA A 8 -11.49 -4.74 1.34
CA ALA A 8 -11.02 -4.28 2.63
C ALA A 8 -11.82 -3.06 3.13
N LEU A 9 -12.23 -2.18 2.22
CA LEU A 9 -13.04 -1.01 2.54
C LEU A 9 -14.53 -1.32 2.60
N ARG A 10 -14.93 -2.53 2.21
CA ARG A 10 -16.33 -2.98 2.14
C ARG A 10 -17.16 -2.11 1.20
N ILE A 11 -16.58 -1.78 0.06
CA ILE A 11 -17.23 -0.99 -0.98
C ILE A 11 -17.72 -1.91 -2.08
N ALA A 12 -19.02 -1.83 -2.39
CA ALA A 12 -19.61 -2.52 -3.52
C ALA A 12 -19.85 -1.49 -4.64
N GLY A 13 -19.81 -1.96 -5.90
CA GLY A 13 -20.04 -1.10 -7.05
C GLY A 13 -18.78 -0.36 -7.48
N ASP A 14 -18.90 0.51 -8.47
CA ASP A 14 -17.76 1.13 -9.14
C ASP A 14 -17.71 2.66 -9.01
N ALA A 15 -18.55 3.25 -8.16
CA ALA A 15 -18.63 4.70 -8.03
C ALA A 15 -17.32 5.35 -7.59
N PHE A 16 -16.50 4.64 -6.81
CA PHE A 16 -15.26 5.15 -6.26
C PHE A 16 -14.00 4.53 -6.88
N ASP A 17 -14.16 3.75 -7.95
CA ASP A 17 -13.02 3.00 -8.52
C ASP A 17 -11.89 3.92 -8.95
N ALA A 18 -12.20 5.03 -9.61
CA ALA A 18 -11.16 5.96 -10.07
C ALA A 18 -10.41 6.58 -8.88
N GLU A 19 -11.13 6.99 -7.85
CA GLU A 19 -10.53 7.58 -6.66
C GLU A 19 -9.65 6.57 -5.93
N ILE A 20 -10.11 5.34 -5.78
CA ILE A 20 -9.34 4.29 -5.13
C ILE A 20 -8.09 3.95 -5.94
N ASN A 21 -8.21 3.86 -7.27
CA ASN A 21 -7.05 3.63 -8.13
C ASN A 21 -6.02 4.74 -7.98
N ASP A 22 -6.45 5.99 -7.85
CA ASP A 22 -5.52 7.11 -7.63
C ASP A 22 -4.81 6.98 -6.29
N LEU A 23 -5.50 6.52 -5.25
CA LEU A 23 -4.85 6.29 -3.95
C LEU A 23 -3.83 5.16 -4.02
N ILE A 24 -4.15 4.08 -4.72
CA ILE A 24 -3.20 2.98 -4.92
C ILE A 24 -1.97 3.47 -5.66
N ALA A 25 -2.15 4.24 -6.72
CA ALA A 25 -1.05 4.79 -7.49
C ALA A 25 -0.19 5.72 -6.65
N ALA A 26 -0.80 6.60 -5.86
CA ALA A 26 -0.09 7.51 -4.99
C ALA A 26 0.74 6.75 -3.95
N CYS A 27 0.19 5.70 -3.38
CA CYS A 27 0.89 4.87 -2.40
C CYS A 27 2.11 4.17 -3.00
N THR A 28 1.94 3.53 -4.16
CA THR A 28 3.04 2.82 -4.81
C THR A 28 4.12 3.78 -5.28
N GLU A 29 3.73 4.95 -5.76
CA GLU A 29 4.67 5.98 -6.16
C GLU A 29 5.49 6.48 -4.97
N GLU A 30 4.86 6.71 -3.82
CA GLU A 30 5.57 7.09 -2.60
C GLU A 30 6.58 6.02 -2.19
N MET A 31 6.18 4.74 -2.23
CA MET A 31 7.08 3.63 -1.91
C MET A 31 8.29 3.61 -2.85
N GLU A 32 8.07 3.78 -4.14
CA GLU A 32 9.15 3.79 -5.12
C GLU A 32 10.11 4.96 -4.90
N HIS A 33 9.59 6.13 -4.54
CA HIS A 33 10.43 7.29 -4.17
C HIS A 33 11.30 7.01 -2.97
N LEU A 34 10.86 6.14 -2.07
CA LEU A 34 11.61 5.75 -0.89
C LEU A 34 12.47 4.51 -1.14
N ASN A 35 12.66 4.14 -2.40
CA ASN A 35 13.49 3.02 -2.84
C ASN A 35 12.96 1.65 -2.41
N VAL A 36 11.66 1.54 -2.20
CA VAL A 36 11.02 0.24 -2.00
C VAL A 36 10.77 -0.37 -3.37
N ILE A 37 11.32 -1.56 -3.59
CA ILE A 37 11.15 -2.28 -4.86
C ILE A 37 9.85 -3.07 -4.78
N ILE A 38 8.94 -2.80 -5.72
CA ILE A 38 7.65 -3.49 -5.78
C ILE A 38 7.65 -4.42 -7.00
N GLU A 39 7.49 -5.70 -6.76
CA GLU A 39 7.32 -6.70 -7.81
C GLU A 39 5.84 -6.99 -7.98
N TYR A 40 5.40 -7.17 -9.22
CA TYR A 40 4.01 -7.43 -9.56
C TYR A 40 3.85 -8.81 -10.17
N GLY A 41 2.73 -9.46 -9.86
CA GLY A 41 2.35 -10.72 -10.49
C GLY A 41 1.72 -10.49 -11.86
N ASP A 42 1.34 -11.57 -12.52
CA ASP A 42 0.71 -11.52 -13.84
C ASP A 42 -0.62 -10.77 -13.83
N ASP A 43 -1.27 -10.70 -12.67
CA ASP A 43 -2.53 -10.00 -12.49
C ASP A 43 -2.34 -8.51 -12.15
N GLY A 44 -1.10 -8.02 -12.15
CA GLY A 44 -0.80 -6.64 -11.81
C GLY A 44 -0.87 -6.33 -10.33
N VAL A 45 -0.98 -7.34 -9.48
CA VAL A 45 -1.04 -7.20 -8.02
C VAL A 45 0.36 -7.40 -7.45
N PRO A 46 0.80 -6.56 -6.49
CA PRO A 46 2.09 -6.78 -5.84
C PRO A 46 2.18 -8.18 -5.24
N THR A 47 3.30 -8.84 -5.45
CA THR A 47 3.50 -10.21 -4.97
C THR A 47 3.78 -10.27 -3.47
N SER A 48 4.32 -9.22 -2.89
CA SER A 48 4.66 -9.17 -1.47
C SER A 48 3.41 -8.93 -0.62
N PRO A 49 3.09 -9.83 0.34
CA PRO A 49 2.00 -9.55 1.27
C PRO A 49 2.20 -8.28 2.09
N GLN A 50 3.45 -7.94 2.40
CA GLN A 50 3.76 -6.73 3.17
C GLN A 50 3.42 -5.47 2.37
N VAL A 51 3.73 -5.46 1.08
CA VAL A 51 3.37 -4.34 0.20
C VAL A 51 1.85 -4.24 0.08
N ARG A 52 1.16 -5.35 -0.11
CA ARG A 52 -0.31 -5.34 -0.20
C ARG A 52 -0.93 -4.80 1.07
N THR A 53 -0.44 -5.22 2.23
CA THR A 53 -0.94 -4.74 3.52
C THR A 53 -0.73 -3.24 3.68
N ALA A 54 0.43 -2.74 3.27
CA ALA A 54 0.73 -1.32 3.33
C ALA A 54 -0.21 -0.51 2.42
N ILE A 55 -0.47 -0.99 1.22
CA ILE A 55 -1.39 -0.30 0.29
C ILE A 55 -2.80 -0.26 0.88
N ILE A 56 -3.27 -1.36 1.43
CA ILE A 56 -4.60 -1.42 2.04
C ILE A 56 -4.69 -0.46 3.23
N ALA A 57 -3.66 -0.42 4.08
CA ALA A 57 -3.64 0.51 5.22
C ALA A 57 -3.65 1.96 4.75
N TYR A 58 -2.89 2.28 3.71
CA TYR A 58 -2.88 3.63 3.12
C TYR A 58 -4.28 4.02 2.63
N CYS A 59 -4.94 3.13 1.89
CA CYS A 59 -6.27 3.41 1.37
C CYS A 59 -7.31 3.56 2.49
N LYS A 60 -7.21 2.75 3.54
CA LYS A 60 -8.10 2.90 4.70
C LYS A 60 -7.87 4.21 5.42
N TRP A 61 -6.62 4.65 5.50
CA TRP A 61 -6.28 5.94 6.10
C TRP A 61 -6.86 7.10 5.29
N GLN A 62 -6.70 7.07 3.97
CA GLN A 62 -7.09 8.20 3.12
C GLN A 62 -8.58 8.22 2.78
N PHE A 63 -9.22 7.06 2.66
CA PHE A 63 -10.58 6.93 2.16
C PHE A 63 -11.55 6.44 3.23
N GLY A 64 -11.06 5.75 4.25
CA GLY A 64 -11.90 5.01 5.17
C GLY A 64 -12.50 5.85 6.30
N ASP A 65 -12.89 5.14 7.35
CA ASP A 65 -13.58 5.69 8.51
C ASP A 65 -12.70 6.69 9.27
N ALA A 66 -13.24 7.89 9.50
CA ALA A 66 -12.53 8.95 10.22
C ALA A 66 -12.15 8.55 11.64
N ASP A 67 -12.93 7.68 12.27
CA ASP A 67 -12.69 7.25 13.67
C ASP A 67 -11.42 6.42 13.81
N HIS A 68 -10.98 5.76 12.71
CA HIS A 68 -9.81 4.87 12.72
C HIS A 68 -8.66 5.40 11.87
N LYS A 69 -8.74 6.64 11.44
CA LYS A 69 -7.78 7.22 10.52
C LYS A 69 -6.35 7.18 11.05
N GLU A 70 -6.16 7.59 12.30
CA GLU A 70 -4.83 7.61 12.91
C GLU A 70 -4.26 6.21 13.09
N GLN A 71 -5.10 5.23 13.35
CA GLN A 71 -4.68 3.84 13.49
C GLN A 71 -4.12 3.32 12.16
N PHE A 72 -4.82 3.57 11.06
CA PHE A 72 -4.37 3.10 9.76
C PHE A 72 -3.14 3.87 9.26
N GLU A 73 -3.05 5.15 9.57
CA GLU A 73 -1.84 5.92 9.30
C GLU A 73 -0.62 5.30 10.00
N ALA A 74 -0.76 4.96 11.28
CA ALA A 74 0.31 4.34 12.04
C ALA A 74 0.71 2.98 11.46
N ILE A 75 -0.27 2.16 11.06
CA ILE A 75 0.00 0.86 10.43
C ILE A 75 0.76 1.06 9.13
N TYR A 76 0.34 2.00 8.29
CA TYR A 76 1.00 2.28 7.04
C TYR A 76 2.47 2.67 7.25
N HIS A 77 2.72 3.61 8.15
CA HIS A 77 4.08 4.08 8.42
C HIS A 77 4.97 2.99 9.00
N THR A 78 4.40 2.13 9.85
CA THR A 78 5.14 0.97 10.38
C THR A 78 5.52 0.00 9.27
N LYS A 79 4.59 -0.32 8.37
CA LYS A 79 4.87 -1.20 7.23
C LYS A 79 5.89 -0.58 6.29
N LEU A 80 5.77 0.72 6.03
CA LEU A 80 6.70 1.42 5.17
C LEU A 80 8.12 1.38 5.72
N ALA A 81 8.28 1.61 7.03
CA ALA A 81 9.58 1.53 7.68
C ALA A 81 10.18 0.13 7.58
N GLN A 82 9.37 -0.91 7.75
CA GLN A 82 9.82 -2.29 7.59
C GLN A 82 10.28 -2.58 6.17
N LEU A 83 9.53 -2.11 5.17
CA LEU A 83 9.89 -2.31 3.77
C LEU A 83 11.18 -1.59 3.41
N LYS A 84 11.37 -0.37 3.90
CA LYS A 84 12.61 0.38 3.69
C LYS A 84 13.81 -0.32 4.33
N THR A 85 13.64 -0.84 5.52
CA THR A 85 14.70 -1.56 6.23
C THR A 85 15.13 -2.80 5.45
N MET A 86 14.18 -3.54 4.90
CA MET A 86 14.48 -4.70 4.08
C MET A 86 15.28 -4.33 2.84
N THR A 87 14.91 -3.24 2.17
CA THR A 87 15.62 -2.76 0.99
C THR A 87 17.02 -2.27 1.37
N ASP A 88 17.14 -1.49 2.43
CA ASP A 88 18.41 -0.96 2.90
C ASP A 88 19.35 -2.10 3.30
N PHE A 89 18.82 -3.12 3.93
CA PHE A 89 19.61 -4.29 4.32
C PHE A 89 20.17 -5.00 3.09
N THR A 90 19.39 -5.16 2.04
CA THR A 90 19.86 -5.77 0.80
C THR A 90 20.97 -4.94 0.17
N ASP A 91 20.82 -3.64 0.12
CA ASP A 91 21.85 -2.73 -0.39
C ASP A 91 23.12 -2.83 0.43
N TRP A 92 22.98 -2.93 1.74
CA TRP A 92 24.12 -3.04 2.66
C TRP A 92 24.90 -4.32 2.42
N GLU A 93 24.24 -5.42 2.13
CA GLU A 93 24.89 -6.70 1.87
C GLU A 93 25.75 -6.67 0.60
N VAL A 94 25.36 -5.86 -0.37
CA VAL A 94 26.07 -5.73 -1.65
C VAL A 94 27.39 -4.98 -1.44
N VAL A 95 27.42 -4.11 -0.47
CA VAL A 95 28.63 -3.35 -0.14
C VAL A 95 29.65 -4.22 0.58
#